data_898b68f5e7ae7e0a5f46a6500d8bb39f
#
_entry.id   898b68f5e7ae7e0a5f46a6500d8bb39f
#
_cell.length_a   1.000
_cell.length_b   1.000
_cell.length_c   1.000
_cell.angle_alpha   90.00
_cell.angle_beta   90.00
_cell.angle_gamma   90.00
#
_symmetry.space_group_name_H-M   'P 1'
#
loop_
_entity.id
_entity.type
_entity.pdbx_description
1 polymer ?
#
loop_
_entity_poly.entity_id
_entity_poly.type
_entity_poly.pdbx_seq_one_letter_code
_entity_poly.pdbx_strand_id
1 'polypeptide(L)' 'MHNIVSSKKMENGIVVFWDEKDEKKYESFNYSELIDMKVNALDLLERPKSYKIDKDAHTLVSKK' A
#
# COMPACT_ATOMS: atom_id res chain seq x y z
N MET A 1 0.66 11.96 4.29
CA MET A 1 0.64 10.74 3.46
C MET A 1 1.96 10.54 2.76
N HIS A 2 2.30 9.29 2.49
CA HIS A 2 3.56 8.94 1.83
C HIS A 2 3.30 8.19 0.55
N ASN A 3 4.09 8.48 -0.47
CA ASN A 3 4.00 7.77 -1.75
C ASN A 3 4.56 6.36 -1.58
N ILE A 4 3.82 5.37 -2.08
CA ILE A 4 4.29 3.99 -2.08
C ILE A 4 5.38 3.85 -3.15
N VAL A 5 6.50 3.22 -2.80
CA VAL A 5 7.58 3.01 -3.75
C VAL A 5 7.59 1.59 -4.31
N SER A 6 7.11 0.62 -3.55
CA SER A 6 7.03 -0.76 -4.02
C SER A 6 5.98 -1.53 -3.23
N SER A 7 5.66 -2.71 -3.72
CA SER A 7 4.71 -3.60 -3.06
C SER A 7 5.12 -5.04 -3.34
N LYS A 8 4.68 -5.94 -2.48
CA LYS A 8 4.99 -7.36 -2.61
C LYS A 8 3.80 -8.20 -2.16
N LYS A 9 3.50 -9.24 -2.93
CA LYS A 9 2.42 -10.16 -2.58
C LYS A 9 2.83 -11.02 -1.39
N MET A 10 1.88 -11.20 -0.47
CA MET A 10 2.03 -12.09 0.67
C MET A 10 0.93 -13.13 0.63
N GLU A 11 1.00 -14.12 1.52
CA GLU A 11 0.01 -15.19 1.55
C GLU A 11 -1.41 -14.65 1.74
N ASN A 12 -1.60 -13.70 2.65
CA ASN A 12 -2.92 -13.20 3.00
C ASN A 12 -3.18 -11.77 2.56
N GLY A 13 -2.30 -11.20 1.76
CA GLY A 13 -2.47 -9.80 1.38
C GLY A 13 -1.28 -9.25 0.64
N ILE A 14 -1.05 -7.96 0.83
CA ILE A 14 0.03 -7.24 0.16
C ILE A 14 0.73 -6.36 1.18
N VAL A 15 2.07 -6.38 1.15
CA VAL A 15 2.86 -5.44 1.92
C VAL A 15 3.29 -4.31 1.01
N VAL A 16 3.17 -3.08 1.48
CA VAL A 16 3.60 -1.90 0.75
C VAL A 16 4.79 -1.26 1.46
N PHE A 17 5.65 -0.63 0.69
CA PHE A 17 6.87 -0.01 1.20
C PHE A 17 6.93 1.45 0.80
N TRP A 18 7.44 2.28 1.69
CA TRP A 18 7.67 3.70 1.39
C TRP A 18 8.90 4.16 2.15
N ASP A 19 9.43 5.31 1.76
CA ASP A 19 10.57 5.93 2.42
C ASP A 19 10.08 7.08 3.29
N GLU A 20 10.59 7.14 4.51
CA GLU A 20 10.26 8.20 5.44
C GLU A 20 11.52 8.59 6.21
N LYS A 21 11.96 9.83 6.02
CA LYS A 21 13.15 10.35 6.70
C LYS A 21 14.37 9.45 6.51
N ASP A 22 14.59 9.03 5.27
CA ASP A 22 15.70 8.16 4.89
C ASP A 22 15.62 6.73 5.47
N GLU A 23 14.50 6.37 6.05
CA GLU A 23 14.25 5.02 6.52
C GLU A 23 13.21 4.34 5.63
N LYS A 24 13.42 3.07 5.37
CA LYS A 24 12.42 2.28 4.65
C LYS A 24 11.37 1.79 5.65
N LYS A 25 10.12 2.11 5.36
CA LYS A 25 8.98 1.69 6.17
C LYS A 25 8.11 0.73 5.37
N TYR A 26 7.31 -0.05 6.06
CA TYR A 26 6.39 -0.96 5.40
C TYR A 26 5.15 -1.15 6.25
N GLU A 27 4.09 -1.61 5.60
CA GLU A 27 2.86 -1.96 6.27
C GLU A 27 2.13 -3.00 5.43
N SER A 28 1.53 -3.98 6.08
CA SER A 28 0.81 -5.03 5.37
C SER A 28 -0.70 -4.80 5.45
N PHE A 29 -1.39 -5.18 4.38
CA PHE A 29 -2.84 -5.10 4.30
C PHE A 29 -3.36 -6.45 3.84
N ASN A 30 -4.34 -7.00 4.55
CA ASN A 30 -4.94 -8.25 4.10
C ASN A 30 -5.95 -7.96 2.99
N TYR A 31 -6.39 -9.01 2.29
CA TYR A 31 -7.30 -8.82 1.16
C TYR A 31 -8.64 -8.23 1.56
N SER A 32 -9.13 -8.56 2.76
CA SER A 32 -10.37 -7.96 3.26
C SER A 32 -10.25 -6.45 3.42
N GLU A 33 -9.11 -6.01 3.94
CA GLU A 33 -8.85 -4.57 4.09
C GLU A 33 -8.79 -3.88 2.74
N LEU A 34 -8.13 -4.51 1.76
CA LEU A 34 -8.04 -3.93 0.42
C LEU A 34 -9.41 -3.81 -0.22
N ILE A 35 -10.26 -4.83 -0.05
CA ILE A 35 -11.62 -4.79 -0.58
C ILE A 35 -12.42 -3.66 0.08
N ASP A 36 -12.31 -3.53 1.39
CA ASP A 36 -13.02 -2.48 2.13
C ASP A 36 -12.60 -1.08 1.67
N MET A 37 -11.32 -0.92 1.33
CA MET A 37 -10.81 0.36 0.82
C MET A 37 -11.05 0.54 -0.67
N LYS A 38 -11.61 -0.47 -1.33
CA LYS A 38 -11.82 -0.48 -2.79
C LYS A 38 -10.52 -0.36 -3.56
N VAL A 39 -9.48 -0.96 -3.04
CA VAL A 39 -8.17 -1.00 -3.69
C VAL A 39 -8.05 -2.31 -4.46
N ASN A 40 -7.73 -2.20 -5.75
CA ASN A 40 -7.51 -3.37 -6.58
C ASN A 40 -6.14 -3.95 -6.28
N ALA A 41 -6.10 -5.20 -5.79
CA ALA A 41 -4.86 -5.84 -5.38
C ALA A 41 -3.85 -5.97 -6.52
N LEU A 42 -4.31 -6.35 -7.71
CA LEU A 42 -3.43 -6.48 -8.87
C LEU A 42 -2.82 -5.13 -9.25
N ASP A 43 -3.64 -4.09 -9.25
CA ASP A 43 -3.15 -2.76 -9.58
C ASP A 43 -2.13 -2.28 -8.55
N LEU A 44 -2.36 -2.56 -7.28
CA LEU A 44 -1.41 -2.21 -6.23
C LEU A 44 -0.07 -2.92 -6.43
N LEU A 45 -0.09 -4.18 -6.88
CA LEU A 45 1.13 -4.93 -7.17
C LEU A 45 1.84 -4.45 -8.42
N GLU A 46 1.08 -4.13 -9.48
CA GLU A 46 1.65 -3.71 -10.75
C GLU A 46 2.05 -2.24 -10.76
N ARG A 47 1.30 -1.41 -10.06
CA ARG A 47 1.51 0.05 -10.05
C ARG A 47 1.51 0.60 -8.62
N PRO A 48 2.42 0.13 -7.78
CA PRO A 48 2.44 0.61 -6.39
C PRO A 48 2.62 2.13 -6.29
N LYS A 49 3.35 2.72 -7.24
CA LYS A 49 3.61 4.16 -7.22
C LYS A 49 2.36 5.00 -7.52
N SER A 50 1.26 4.36 -7.90
CA SER A 50 -0.03 5.04 -8.10
C SER A 50 -0.80 5.23 -6.79
N TYR A 51 -0.23 4.81 -5.67
CA TYR A 51 -0.90 4.84 -4.38
C TYR A 51 -0.09 5.58 -3.33
N LYS A 52 -0.79 6.10 -2.34
CA LYS A 52 -0.21 6.71 -1.15
C LYS A 52 -0.73 5.98 0.07
N ILE A 53 0.03 6.01 1.15
CA ILE A 53 -0.41 5.44 2.40
C ILE A 53 -0.61 6.54 3.44
N ASP A 54 -1.70 6.42 4.18
CA ASP A 54 -1.92 7.16 5.40
C ASP A 54 -1.68 6.17 6.54
N LYS A 55 -0.47 6.16 7.07
CA LYS A 55 -0.08 5.15 8.06
C LYS A 55 -0.85 5.26 9.36
N ASP A 56 -1.27 6.47 9.71
CA ASP A 56 -2.01 6.69 10.96
C ASP A 56 -3.43 6.12 10.88
N ALA A 57 -4.02 6.17 9.70
CA ALA A 57 -5.36 5.63 9.47
C ALA A 57 -5.34 4.21 8.93
N HIS A 58 -4.16 3.65 8.67
CA HIS A 58 -3.99 2.33 8.05
C HIS A 58 -4.82 2.24 6.76
N THR A 59 -4.64 3.23 5.87
CA THR A 59 -5.41 3.33 4.63
C THR A 59 -4.52 3.58 3.43
N LEU A 60 -4.93 3.05 2.28
CA LEU A 60 -4.28 3.34 1.01
C LEU A 60 -5.22 4.20 0.16
N VAL A 61 -4.65 5.13 -0.56
CA VAL A 61 -5.41 6.06 -1.41
C VAL A 61 -4.79 6.08 -2.79
N SER A 62 -5.63 5.99 -3.82
CA SER A 62 -5.16 6.14 -5.19
C SER A 62 -4.83 7.60 -5.47
N LYS A 63 -3.77 7.83 -6.22
CA LYS A 63 -3.39 9.19 -6.62
C LYS A 63 -4.24 9.75 -7.74
N LYS A 64 -5.06 8.93 -8.35
CA LYS A 64 -5.91 9.38 -9.46
C LYS A 64 -7.13 10.10 -8.98
#